data_4f9782aea605a1474ff507144a34964a
#
_entry.id   4f9782aea605a1474ff507144a34964a
#
_cell.length_a   1.000
_cell.length_b   1.000
_cell.length_c   1.000
_cell.angle_alpha   90.00
_cell.angle_beta   90.00
_cell.angle_gamma   90.00
#
_symmetry.space_group_name_H-M   'P 1'
#
loop_
_entity.id
_entity.type
_entity.pdbx_description
1 polymer ?
#
loop_
_entity_poly.entity_id
_entity_poly.type
_entity_poly.pdbx_seq_one_letter_code
_entity_poly.pdbx_strand_id
1 'polypeptide(L)'
;YYNADDEWVLRKHIELFIHAGLDFIAFDTTNARIYDSQVYTFLDLLLEYKQQGFEVPKVMFMTSVDVGDSKTTVQLIYDAFYDPSMHEEYEELWFRGNRNKPWIIGSKTGDSVTDSYFYFKLPQWPNAAIQSSKFPWIDWNYPQDIYKDAQLGNVMSVSVSQHVGLMGKSNGTYADFSDSGLFAPENRAELTGKGFSFSEEYIEKVYNANWGRGYDHATKQNSRARALEGTNFEQQWKTVLDREKDGEASNDIGLVFVTGWNEWIAQKQANSRILGDKYCHFVDTFNMEFSRDIEMNAEYLDNYYLSLVRNIRAYKGVASAAAYSESEDCSGLMNNLDGWNSASAAVYRDFSGETIARNAVDTSGQSELVNVTGRNDIREIRVMSDAEKIYMLVRTEENITPHAAGDTHWMNVFLGIGGQTGGWQGLQYVLNKNPGKEKTSLHRMTNNSFDKIGECNYTVKGNVLRIEIDKKLLGISVADYTLKFKIADNLQKDFDVADLYVSGDTAPLGRMSYVYRAAAK
;
A
#
# COMPACT_ATOMS: atom_id res chain seq x y z
N TYR A 1 -16.32 -3.14 8.53
CA TYR A 1 -14.87 -3.12 8.86
C TYR A 1 -14.42 -4.53 9.22
N TYR A 2 -13.24 -4.95 8.76
CA TYR A 2 -12.64 -6.25 9.08
C TYR A 2 -12.09 -6.26 10.51
N ASN A 3 -11.86 -7.47 11.04
CA ASN A 3 -11.15 -7.64 12.29
C ASN A 3 -9.63 -7.59 12.03
N ALA A 4 -8.86 -6.94 12.89
CA ALA A 4 -7.43 -6.71 12.67
C ALA A 4 -6.56 -7.97 12.77
N ASP A 5 -7.11 -9.10 13.22
CA ASP A 5 -6.50 -10.43 13.22
C ASP A 5 -6.93 -11.32 12.03
N ASP A 6 -7.63 -10.74 11.04
CA ASP A 6 -7.98 -11.41 9.79
C ASP A 6 -6.72 -11.62 8.93
N GLU A 7 -6.19 -12.84 8.95
CA GLU A 7 -4.95 -13.21 8.25
C GLU A 7 -5.00 -12.92 6.75
N TRP A 8 -6.14 -13.11 6.10
CA TRP A 8 -6.33 -12.79 4.69
C TRP A 8 -6.06 -11.30 4.39
N VAL A 9 -6.46 -10.41 5.31
CA VAL A 9 -6.20 -8.97 5.20
C VAL A 9 -4.73 -8.66 5.49
N LEU A 10 -4.17 -9.26 6.54
CA LEU A 10 -2.78 -9.02 6.93
C LEU A 10 -1.79 -9.44 5.84
N ARG A 11 -2.01 -10.57 5.14
CA ARG A 11 -1.21 -10.99 4.00
C ARG A 11 -1.19 -9.92 2.91
N LYS A 12 -2.35 -9.42 2.50
CA LYS A 12 -2.45 -8.35 1.48
C LYS A 12 -1.79 -7.04 1.93
N HIS A 13 -1.90 -6.69 3.21
CA HIS A 13 -1.19 -5.51 3.74
C HIS A 13 0.33 -5.67 3.61
N ILE A 14 0.88 -6.81 4.00
CA ILE A 14 2.33 -7.05 3.92
C ILE A 14 2.82 -6.98 2.47
N GLU A 15 2.10 -7.59 1.52
CA GLU A 15 2.42 -7.48 0.10
C GLU A 15 2.43 -6.03 -0.37
N LEU A 16 1.39 -5.25 -0.02
CA LEU A 16 1.33 -3.83 -0.35
C LEU A 16 2.50 -3.06 0.24
N PHE A 17 2.92 -3.36 1.47
CA PHE A 17 4.07 -2.71 2.12
C PHE A 17 5.39 -3.06 1.43
N ILE A 18 5.59 -4.32 1.07
CA ILE A 18 6.77 -4.78 0.32
C ILE A 18 6.80 -4.11 -1.06
N HIS A 19 5.69 -4.10 -1.79
CA HIS A 19 5.59 -3.47 -3.11
C HIS A 19 5.76 -1.94 -3.07
N ALA A 20 5.34 -1.28 -2.00
CA ALA A 20 5.59 0.13 -1.79
C ALA A 20 7.07 0.42 -1.49
N GLY A 21 7.83 -0.57 -1.02
CA GLY A 21 9.20 -0.40 -0.59
C GLY A 21 9.32 0.30 0.76
N LEU A 22 8.39 0.04 1.68
CA LEU A 22 8.47 0.55 3.05
C LEU A 22 9.64 -0.11 3.78
N ASP A 23 10.44 0.70 4.48
CA ASP A 23 11.58 0.19 5.26
C ASP A 23 11.13 -0.34 6.61
N PHE A 24 10.07 0.25 7.18
CA PHE A 24 9.53 -0.17 8.48
C PHE A 24 8.07 0.21 8.65
N ILE A 25 7.45 -0.41 9.65
CA ILE A 25 6.10 -0.16 10.13
C ILE A 25 6.16 0.14 11.63
N ALA A 26 5.36 1.10 12.09
CA ALA A 26 5.17 1.40 13.49
C ALA A 26 3.76 1.00 13.94
N PHE A 27 3.66 0.08 14.90
CA PHE A 27 2.39 -0.18 15.58
C PHE A 27 2.07 0.98 16.52
N ASP A 28 0.89 1.55 16.37
CA ASP A 28 0.37 2.56 17.29
C ASP A 28 -0.21 1.90 18.54
N THR A 29 0.52 2.02 19.62
CA THR A 29 0.13 1.56 20.96
C THR A 29 -0.08 2.74 21.93
N THR A 30 -0.40 3.92 21.40
CA THR A 30 -0.58 5.15 22.17
C THR A 30 -1.78 5.10 23.13
N ASN A 31 -2.69 4.15 22.91
CA ASN A 31 -3.81 3.85 23.81
C ASN A 31 -3.46 2.84 24.92
N ALA A 32 -2.18 2.53 25.12
CA ALA A 32 -1.66 1.57 26.10
C ALA A 32 -2.13 0.12 25.91
N ARG A 33 -2.46 -0.26 24.66
CA ARG A 33 -2.76 -1.65 24.26
C ARG A 33 -1.70 -2.14 23.27
N ILE A 34 -1.21 -3.36 23.47
CA ILE A 34 -0.12 -3.92 22.65
C ILE A 34 -0.61 -4.79 21.48
N TYR A 35 -1.91 -5.14 21.43
CA TYR A 35 -2.52 -5.91 20.33
C TYR A 35 -1.79 -7.23 20.04
N ASP A 36 -1.51 -8.00 21.08
CA ASP A 36 -0.63 -9.16 21.05
C ASP A 36 -0.98 -10.18 19.95
N SER A 37 -2.24 -10.61 19.82
CA SER A 37 -2.62 -11.59 18.80
C SER A 37 -2.40 -11.07 17.37
N GLN A 38 -2.74 -9.81 17.10
CA GLN A 38 -2.56 -9.18 15.80
C GLN A 38 -1.08 -9.01 15.45
N VAL A 39 -0.29 -8.62 16.44
CA VAL A 39 1.15 -8.43 16.27
C VAL A 39 1.85 -9.77 16.03
N TYR A 40 1.53 -10.82 16.79
CA TYR A 40 2.11 -12.14 16.55
C TYR A 40 1.79 -12.66 15.16
N THR A 41 0.52 -12.62 14.74
CA THR A 41 0.13 -13.03 13.38
C THR A 41 0.91 -12.24 12.32
N PHE A 42 1.06 -10.94 12.52
CA PHE A 42 1.79 -10.10 11.58
C PHE A 42 3.29 -10.43 11.52
N LEU A 43 3.93 -10.66 12.67
CA LEU A 43 5.36 -11.02 12.74
C LEU A 43 5.62 -12.39 12.10
N ASP A 44 4.76 -13.38 12.36
CA ASP A 44 4.86 -14.71 11.77
C ASP A 44 4.75 -14.66 10.25
N LEU A 45 3.80 -13.85 9.72
CA LEU A 45 3.66 -13.63 8.29
C LEU A 45 4.87 -12.92 7.67
N LEU A 46 5.48 -11.95 8.37
CA LEU A 46 6.71 -11.34 7.92
C LEU A 46 7.86 -12.37 7.81
N LEU A 47 7.98 -13.29 8.78
CA LEU A 47 8.97 -14.37 8.71
C LEU A 47 8.68 -15.31 7.55
N GLU A 48 7.42 -15.66 7.31
CA GLU A 48 7.02 -16.51 6.19
C GLU A 48 7.43 -15.88 4.84
N TYR A 49 7.08 -14.62 4.60
CA TYR A 49 7.45 -13.93 3.36
C TYR A 49 8.97 -13.71 3.24
N LYS A 50 9.65 -13.48 4.35
CA LYS A 50 11.11 -13.41 4.35
C LYS A 50 11.75 -14.75 3.96
N GLN A 51 11.22 -15.88 4.44
CA GLN A 51 11.67 -17.22 4.04
C GLN A 51 11.43 -17.48 2.55
N GLN A 52 10.41 -16.90 1.96
CA GLN A 52 10.18 -16.91 0.50
C GLN A 52 11.19 -16.04 -0.27
N GLY A 53 12.02 -15.25 0.44
CA GLY A 53 13.10 -14.42 -0.13
C GLY A 53 12.69 -12.98 -0.44
N PHE A 54 11.62 -12.48 0.15
CA PHE A 54 11.24 -11.07 0.07
C PHE A 54 11.92 -10.23 1.13
N GLU A 55 12.21 -8.98 0.79
CA GLU A 55 12.65 -7.98 1.77
C GLU A 55 11.42 -7.39 2.45
N VAL A 56 11.17 -7.83 3.68
CA VAL A 56 10.03 -7.39 4.47
C VAL A 56 10.34 -6.12 5.26
N PRO A 57 9.35 -5.24 5.48
CA PRO A 57 9.54 -4.07 6.33
C PRO A 57 9.90 -4.48 7.75
N LYS A 58 10.72 -3.65 8.42
CA LYS A 58 11.03 -3.82 9.84
C LYS A 58 9.86 -3.32 10.70
N VAL A 59 9.87 -3.64 11.97
CA VAL A 59 8.80 -3.29 12.91
C VAL A 59 9.34 -2.51 14.09
N MET A 60 8.60 -1.49 14.50
CA MET A 60 8.77 -0.79 15.77
C MET A 60 7.42 -0.46 16.42
N PHE A 61 7.45 0.05 17.63
CA PHE A 61 6.25 0.46 18.37
C PHE A 61 6.32 1.92 18.76
N MET A 62 5.15 2.56 18.79
CA MET A 62 4.99 3.93 19.28
C MET A 62 3.99 3.97 20.43
N THR A 63 4.42 4.50 21.59
CA THR A 63 3.59 4.69 22.77
C THR A 63 3.32 6.17 23.03
N SER A 64 2.25 6.49 23.75
CA SER A 64 2.02 7.83 24.28
C SER A 64 2.77 8.01 25.60
N VAL A 65 3.22 9.25 25.85
CA VAL A 65 3.72 9.66 27.18
C VAL A 65 2.67 10.39 28.00
N ASP A 66 1.55 10.76 27.37
CA ASP A 66 0.50 11.58 27.96
C ASP A 66 -0.78 10.78 28.29
N VAL A 67 -0.98 9.63 27.60
CA VAL A 67 -2.15 8.75 27.77
C VAL A 67 -1.68 7.37 28.18
N GLY A 68 -2.21 6.88 29.29
CA GLY A 68 -1.74 5.62 29.88
C GLY A 68 -0.34 5.76 30.49
N ASP A 69 0.23 4.63 30.90
CA ASP A 69 1.59 4.57 31.40
C ASP A 69 2.54 4.06 30.32
N SER A 70 3.24 4.97 29.64
CA SER A 70 4.21 4.61 28.60
C SER A 70 5.28 3.63 29.09
N LYS A 71 5.71 3.76 30.35
CA LYS A 71 6.73 2.85 30.93
C LYS A 71 6.20 1.43 31.01
N THR A 72 4.99 1.27 31.55
CA THR A 72 4.32 -0.04 31.63
C THR A 72 4.06 -0.59 30.25
N THR A 73 3.59 0.22 29.30
CA THR A 73 3.35 -0.22 27.91
C THR A 73 4.63 -0.67 27.23
N VAL A 74 5.74 0.07 27.37
CA VAL A 74 7.05 -0.32 26.84
C VAL A 74 7.54 -1.63 27.46
N GLN A 75 7.35 -1.83 28.78
CA GLN A 75 7.72 -3.08 29.42
C GLN A 75 6.90 -4.26 28.89
N LEU A 76 5.58 -4.08 28.74
CA LEU A 76 4.71 -5.10 28.16
C LEU A 76 5.10 -5.45 26.71
N ILE A 77 5.48 -4.46 25.90
CA ILE A 77 5.97 -4.67 24.52
C ILE A 77 7.27 -5.47 24.55
N TYR A 78 8.22 -5.13 25.45
CA TYR A 78 9.45 -5.88 25.58
C TYR A 78 9.18 -7.33 25.97
N ASP A 79 8.42 -7.56 27.03
CA ASP A 79 8.13 -8.88 27.56
C ASP A 79 7.36 -9.75 26.55
N ALA A 80 6.46 -9.14 25.77
CA ALA A 80 5.64 -9.87 24.80
C ALA A 80 6.38 -10.17 23.49
N PHE A 81 7.24 -9.28 22.99
CA PHE A 81 7.72 -9.42 21.61
C PHE A 81 9.24 -9.37 21.45
N TYR A 82 9.95 -8.67 22.34
CA TYR A 82 11.36 -8.36 22.15
C TYR A 82 12.31 -9.14 23.04
N ASP A 83 11.85 -9.83 24.08
CA ASP A 83 12.71 -10.61 24.94
C ASP A 83 13.37 -11.75 24.14
N PRO A 84 14.70 -11.69 23.88
CA PRO A 84 15.37 -12.67 23.04
C PRO A 84 15.38 -14.08 23.65
N SER A 85 15.13 -14.21 24.95
CA SER A 85 15.01 -15.51 25.59
C SER A 85 13.70 -16.24 25.27
N MET A 86 12.70 -15.49 24.80
CA MET A 86 11.38 -15.99 24.46
C MET A 86 11.11 -15.96 22.95
N HIS A 87 11.68 -14.96 22.22
CA HIS A 87 11.35 -14.63 20.83
C HIS A 87 12.60 -14.30 20.00
N GLU A 88 13.59 -15.20 20.01
CA GLU A 88 14.81 -15.06 19.20
C GLU A 88 14.48 -14.99 17.69
N GLU A 89 13.39 -15.64 17.27
CA GLU A 89 12.94 -15.71 15.88
C GLU A 89 12.59 -14.34 15.30
N TYR A 90 12.15 -13.36 16.13
CA TYR A 90 11.77 -12.03 15.65
C TYR A 90 12.92 -11.00 15.66
N GLU A 91 14.09 -11.34 16.21
CA GLU A 91 15.23 -10.44 16.37
C GLU A 91 15.58 -9.67 15.08
N GLU A 92 15.49 -10.31 13.94
CA GLU A 92 15.82 -9.71 12.65
C GLU A 92 14.70 -8.86 12.05
N LEU A 93 13.49 -8.85 12.63
CA LEU A 93 12.37 -8.04 12.17
C LEU A 93 12.38 -6.63 12.75
N TRP A 94 13.14 -6.36 13.81
CA TRP A 94 13.10 -5.08 14.50
C TRP A 94 13.78 -3.95 13.74
N PHE A 95 13.14 -2.78 13.69
CA PHE A 95 13.74 -1.58 13.14
C PHE A 95 14.85 -1.06 14.06
N ARG A 96 16.09 -0.93 13.55
CA ARG A 96 17.27 -0.57 14.32
C ARG A 96 17.94 0.74 13.87
N GLY A 97 17.46 1.36 12.79
CA GLY A 97 18.16 2.50 12.19
C GLY A 97 19.61 2.14 11.85
N ASN A 98 20.55 3.02 12.20
CA ASN A 98 21.98 2.81 11.97
C ASN A 98 22.72 2.19 13.19
N ARG A 99 22.00 1.74 14.20
CA ARG A 99 22.57 1.15 15.44
C ARG A 99 22.04 -0.26 15.68
N ASN A 100 22.74 -1.00 16.55
CA ASN A 100 22.35 -2.39 16.86
C ASN A 100 21.09 -2.52 17.74
N LYS A 101 20.62 -1.41 18.33
CA LYS A 101 19.46 -1.46 19.24
C LYS A 101 18.16 -1.22 18.50
N PRO A 102 17.13 -2.03 18.75
CA PRO A 102 15.79 -1.75 18.26
C PRO A 102 15.28 -0.38 18.72
N TRP A 103 14.53 0.29 17.86
CA TRP A 103 13.90 1.54 18.20
C TRP A 103 12.57 1.32 18.92
N ILE A 104 12.29 2.20 19.88
CA ILE A 104 10.98 2.34 20.48
C ILE A 104 10.66 3.80 20.71
N ILE A 105 9.44 4.22 20.36
CA ILE A 105 8.95 5.57 20.63
C ILE A 105 8.18 5.52 21.92
N GLY A 106 8.81 5.98 23.00
CA GLY A 106 8.25 5.89 24.36
C GLY A 106 9.23 6.31 25.43
N SER A 107 8.84 6.12 26.68
CA SER A 107 9.64 6.44 27.87
C SER A 107 10.41 5.22 28.38
N LYS A 108 11.59 5.46 28.94
CA LYS A 108 12.34 4.43 29.66
C LYS A 108 11.52 3.85 30.81
N THR A 109 11.60 2.55 31.01
CA THR A 109 10.80 1.81 31.99
C THR A 109 11.32 1.95 33.42
N GLY A 110 12.64 2.07 33.57
CA GLY A 110 13.36 1.95 34.83
C GLY A 110 13.90 0.53 35.08
N ASP A 111 13.49 -0.45 34.27
CA ASP A 111 14.13 -1.76 34.24
C ASP A 111 15.45 -1.70 33.45
N SER A 112 16.52 -2.23 34.02
CA SER A 112 17.85 -2.08 33.44
C SER A 112 18.04 -2.92 32.16
N VAL A 113 17.34 -4.04 32.02
CA VAL A 113 17.41 -4.92 30.86
C VAL A 113 16.70 -4.26 29.69
N THR A 114 15.44 -3.91 29.87
CA THR A 114 14.60 -3.24 28.87
C THR A 114 15.21 -1.91 28.44
N ASP A 115 15.67 -1.09 29.39
CA ASP A 115 16.26 0.21 29.10
C ASP A 115 17.62 0.12 28.38
N SER A 116 18.34 -0.98 28.53
CA SER A 116 19.59 -1.23 27.81
C SER A 116 19.36 -1.80 26.41
N TYR A 117 18.25 -2.45 26.17
CA TYR A 117 17.91 -3.11 24.93
C TYR A 117 17.50 -2.12 23.83
N PHE A 118 16.63 -1.16 24.14
CA PHE A 118 16.10 -0.23 23.17
C PHE A 118 16.94 1.03 22.94
N TYR A 119 16.75 1.61 21.74
CA TYR A 119 17.03 3.02 21.46
C TYR A 119 15.74 3.83 21.59
N PHE A 120 15.66 4.65 22.61
CA PHE A 120 14.47 5.41 22.96
C PHE A 120 14.38 6.74 22.23
N LYS A 121 13.20 7.07 21.71
CA LYS A 121 12.79 8.41 21.28
C LYS A 121 11.46 8.76 21.96
N LEU A 122 11.34 9.98 22.44
CA LEU A 122 10.05 10.46 22.93
C LEU A 122 9.18 10.91 21.76
N PRO A 123 7.87 10.66 21.78
CA PRO A 123 6.97 11.16 20.74
C PRO A 123 6.81 12.68 20.83
N GLN A 124 6.67 13.33 19.68
CA GLN A 124 6.27 14.73 19.57
C GLN A 124 4.79 14.79 19.21
N TRP A 125 4.00 15.31 20.12
CA TRP A 125 2.60 15.62 19.81
C TRP A 125 2.50 16.95 19.03
N PRO A 126 1.62 17.03 18.04
CA PRO A 126 1.55 18.19 17.14
C PRO A 126 1.05 19.47 17.83
N ASN A 127 0.33 19.34 18.96
CA ASN A 127 -0.16 20.47 19.77
C ASN A 127 0.84 20.95 20.82
N ALA A 128 1.94 20.22 21.05
CA ALA A 128 2.96 20.61 22.00
C ALA A 128 4.02 21.50 21.35
N ALA A 129 4.74 22.27 22.18
CA ALA A 129 5.89 23.03 21.70
C ALA A 129 6.92 22.11 21.04
N ILE A 130 7.39 22.48 19.85
CA ILE A 130 8.30 21.67 19.03
C ILE A 130 9.62 21.45 19.78
N GLN A 131 9.99 20.19 19.91
CA GLN A 131 11.28 19.73 20.41
C GLN A 131 11.93 18.87 19.33
N SER A 132 12.90 19.43 18.64
CA SER A 132 13.50 18.78 17.45
C SER A 132 14.14 17.43 17.72
N SER A 133 14.46 17.08 18.96
CA SER A 133 15.00 15.76 19.36
C SER A 133 13.94 14.67 19.51
N LYS A 134 12.66 15.00 19.49
CA LYS A 134 11.55 14.05 19.59
C LYS A 134 11.21 13.47 18.22
N PHE A 135 10.42 12.39 18.21
CA PHE A 135 9.96 11.72 17.00
C PHE A 135 8.59 12.27 16.58
N PRO A 136 8.44 12.79 15.34
CA PRO A 136 7.17 13.32 14.88
C PRO A 136 6.18 12.19 14.57
N TRP A 137 4.98 12.27 15.15
CA TRP A 137 3.86 11.43 14.74
C TRP A 137 3.14 12.05 13.54
N ILE A 138 2.67 13.29 13.69
CA ILE A 138 2.03 14.11 12.64
C ILE A 138 2.40 15.56 12.89
N ASP A 139 2.50 16.39 11.87
CA ASP A 139 2.85 17.79 12.01
C ASP A 139 1.69 18.70 11.61
N TRP A 140 1.36 19.69 12.44
CA TRP A 140 0.32 20.68 12.18
C TRP A 140 0.86 21.98 11.58
N ASN A 141 2.10 22.02 11.22
CA ASN A 141 2.70 23.12 10.47
C ASN A 141 2.88 22.75 9.00
N TYR A 142 2.84 23.76 8.15
CA TYR A 142 3.19 23.64 6.75
C TYR A 142 4.00 24.85 6.29
N PRO A 143 5.21 24.70 5.71
CA PRO A 143 5.93 23.41 5.59
C PRO A 143 6.13 22.72 6.93
N GLN A 144 6.24 21.38 6.91
CA GLN A 144 6.43 20.58 8.11
C GLN A 144 7.74 20.92 8.81
N ASP A 145 7.76 20.77 10.14
CA ASP A 145 8.97 20.95 10.94
C ASP A 145 9.99 19.84 10.68
N ILE A 146 11.27 20.17 10.89
CA ILE A 146 12.37 19.22 10.82
C ILE A 146 12.73 18.79 12.23
N TYR A 147 12.67 17.48 12.45
CA TYR A 147 13.15 16.84 13.66
C TYR A 147 14.54 16.27 13.42
N LYS A 148 15.28 16.02 14.48
CA LYS A 148 16.66 15.53 14.36
C LYS A 148 16.86 14.25 15.13
N ASP A 149 17.51 13.31 14.48
CA ASP A 149 17.98 12.10 15.11
C ASP A 149 19.50 11.97 14.95
N ALA A 150 20.15 11.49 16.00
CA ALA A 150 21.61 11.35 16.00
C ALA A 150 22.13 10.26 15.06
N GLN A 151 21.25 9.34 14.61
CA GLN A 151 21.58 8.23 13.72
C GLN A 151 21.16 8.49 12.28
N LEU A 152 19.97 9.08 12.11
CA LEU A 152 19.32 9.23 10.81
C LEU A 152 19.35 10.66 10.26
N GLY A 153 19.84 11.63 11.04
CA GLY A 153 19.87 13.03 10.62
C GLY A 153 18.50 13.71 10.73
N ASN A 154 18.02 14.29 9.63
CA ASN A 154 16.73 14.96 9.62
C ASN A 154 15.58 13.95 9.49
N VAL A 155 14.50 14.20 10.22
CA VAL A 155 13.27 13.39 10.22
C VAL A 155 12.09 14.31 9.95
N MET A 156 11.19 13.91 9.07
CA MET A 156 9.94 14.61 8.80
C MET A 156 8.75 13.63 8.83
N SER A 157 7.55 14.15 9.16
CA SER A 157 6.31 13.40 9.00
C SER A 157 5.51 13.92 7.80
N VAL A 158 4.75 13.02 7.17
CA VAL A 158 3.75 13.34 6.15
C VAL A 158 2.45 12.63 6.48
N SER A 159 1.32 13.22 6.12
CA SER A 159 0.00 12.62 6.34
C SER A 159 -0.98 12.97 5.25
N VAL A 160 -1.98 12.11 5.05
CA VAL A 160 -3.02 12.29 4.03
C VAL A 160 -3.94 13.45 4.38
N SER A 161 -4.33 13.54 5.65
CA SER A 161 -5.15 14.63 6.22
C SER A 161 -4.74 14.91 7.66
N GLN A 162 -5.24 16.01 8.25
CA GLN A 162 -4.82 16.44 9.61
C GLN A 162 -5.91 17.20 10.34
N HIS A 163 -6.02 16.94 11.65
CA HIS A 163 -7.00 17.55 12.56
C HIS A 163 -6.45 18.77 13.28
N VAL A 164 -6.13 19.82 12.56
CA VAL A 164 -5.49 21.00 13.16
C VAL A 164 -6.47 21.94 13.87
N GLY A 165 -7.72 21.95 13.44
CA GLY A 165 -8.77 22.82 14.00
C GLY A 165 -9.18 22.45 15.42
N LEU A 166 -9.11 21.17 15.77
CA LEU A 166 -9.41 20.68 17.13
C LEU A 166 -8.63 21.41 18.21
N MET A 167 -7.41 21.85 17.89
CA MET A 167 -6.52 22.57 18.82
C MET A 167 -6.46 24.08 18.56
N GLY A 168 -7.34 24.61 17.73
CA GLY A 168 -7.43 26.03 17.44
C GLY A 168 -6.25 26.63 16.68
N LYS A 169 -5.47 25.80 15.97
CA LYS A 169 -4.24 26.25 15.31
C LYS A 169 -4.41 26.76 13.89
N SER A 170 -5.49 26.37 13.17
CA SER A 170 -5.57 26.69 11.74
C SER A 170 -6.06 28.12 11.48
N ASN A 171 -7.31 28.43 11.71
CA ASN A 171 -7.91 29.73 11.41
C ASN A 171 -8.57 30.39 12.61
N GLY A 172 -8.30 29.92 13.82
CA GLY A 172 -8.89 30.42 15.08
C GLY A 172 -10.33 29.94 15.33
N THR A 173 -10.84 29.05 14.49
CA THR A 173 -12.14 28.40 14.70
C THR A 173 -11.90 27.07 15.39
N TYR A 174 -12.57 26.85 16.51
CA TYR A 174 -12.54 25.58 17.18
C TYR A 174 -13.59 24.65 16.55
N ALA A 175 -13.13 23.69 15.79
CA ALA A 175 -13.96 22.64 15.20
C ALA A 175 -13.17 21.33 15.21
N ASP A 176 -13.79 20.23 15.59
CA ASP A 176 -13.17 18.96 15.29
C ASP A 176 -13.34 18.62 13.78
N PHE A 177 -12.63 17.60 13.30
CA PHE A 177 -12.62 17.32 11.86
C PHE A 177 -13.96 16.78 11.37
N SER A 178 -14.78 16.16 12.22
CA SER A 178 -16.14 15.74 11.87
C SER A 178 -17.05 16.96 11.62
N ASP A 179 -16.87 18.02 12.39
CA ASP A 179 -17.56 19.30 12.12
C ASP A 179 -17.11 19.85 10.76
N SER A 180 -15.82 19.83 10.42
CA SER A 180 -15.34 20.23 9.10
C SER A 180 -15.97 19.38 7.99
N GLY A 181 -16.08 18.08 8.15
CA GLY A 181 -16.74 17.20 7.21
C GLY A 181 -18.22 17.49 7.02
N LEU A 182 -18.96 17.80 8.10
CA LEU A 182 -20.37 18.18 8.03
C LEU A 182 -20.60 19.51 7.29
N PHE A 183 -19.67 20.42 7.36
CA PHE A 183 -19.73 21.70 6.68
C PHE A 183 -19.21 21.67 5.23
N ALA A 184 -18.76 20.50 4.76
CA ALA A 184 -18.42 20.31 3.36
C ALA A 184 -19.63 20.62 2.45
N PRO A 185 -19.43 21.16 1.24
CA PRO A 185 -20.52 21.65 0.39
C PRO A 185 -21.65 20.64 0.18
N GLU A 186 -21.34 19.38 -0.01
CA GLU A 186 -22.30 18.30 -0.25
C GLU A 186 -23.14 17.94 0.99
N ASN A 187 -22.65 18.23 2.20
CA ASN A 187 -23.32 17.90 3.47
C ASN A 187 -24.15 19.07 4.03
N ARG A 188 -24.08 20.27 3.43
CA ARG A 188 -24.79 21.46 3.91
C ARG A 188 -26.30 21.30 3.97
N ALA A 189 -26.87 20.52 3.05
CA ALA A 189 -28.31 20.21 3.05
C ALA A 189 -28.70 19.39 4.29
N GLU A 190 -27.85 18.53 4.79
CA GLU A 190 -28.07 17.75 6.01
C GLU A 190 -28.13 18.64 7.24
N LEU A 191 -27.23 19.64 7.34
CA LEU A 191 -27.26 20.64 8.42
C LEU A 191 -28.58 21.41 8.43
N THR A 192 -29.01 21.88 7.28
CA THR A 192 -30.31 22.60 7.13
C THR A 192 -31.48 21.70 7.50
N GLY A 193 -31.48 20.42 7.04
CA GLY A 193 -32.51 19.44 7.40
C GLY A 193 -32.60 19.12 8.87
N LYS A 194 -31.51 19.27 9.60
CA LYS A 194 -31.44 19.15 11.07
C LYS A 194 -31.81 20.45 11.80
N GLY A 195 -32.21 21.50 11.08
CA GLY A 195 -32.64 22.77 11.66
C GLY A 195 -31.52 23.74 12.04
N PHE A 196 -30.28 23.48 11.63
CA PHE A 196 -29.16 24.39 11.88
C PHE A 196 -29.11 25.46 10.78
N SER A 197 -28.80 26.70 11.20
CA SER A 197 -28.60 27.84 10.30
C SER A 197 -27.32 28.59 10.71
N PHE A 198 -26.38 28.66 9.79
CA PHE A 198 -25.10 29.34 9.98
C PHE A 198 -24.85 30.32 8.82
N SER A 199 -24.04 31.36 9.06
CA SER A 199 -23.58 32.22 7.97
C SER A 199 -22.61 31.48 7.06
N GLU A 200 -22.58 31.85 5.76
CA GLU A 200 -21.64 31.27 4.82
C GLU A 200 -20.18 31.42 5.27
N GLU A 201 -19.83 32.60 5.84
CA GLU A 201 -18.50 32.83 6.38
C GLU A 201 -18.14 31.84 7.51
N TYR A 202 -19.09 31.53 8.39
CA TYR A 202 -18.88 30.55 9.46
C TYR A 202 -18.74 29.15 8.90
N ILE A 203 -19.57 28.77 7.94
CA ILE A 203 -19.54 27.49 7.24
C ILE A 203 -18.16 27.27 6.60
N GLU A 204 -17.68 28.23 5.81
CA GLU A 204 -16.38 28.15 5.17
C GLU A 204 -15.24 28.05 6.18
N LYS A 205 -15.34 28.78 7.28
CA LYS A 205 -14.35 28.78 8.35
C LYS A 205 -14.24 27.42 9.05
N VAL A 206 -15.37 26.76 9.32
CA VAL A 206 -15.43 25.43 9.94
C VAL A 206 -14.94 24.38 8.95
N TYR A 207 -15.36 24.43 7.70
CA TYR A 207 -14.93 23.48 6.67
C TYR A 207 -13.40 23.49 6.48
N ASN A 208 -12.81 24.68 6.52
CA ASN A 208 -11.37 24.85 6.34
C ASN A 208 -10.56 24.86 7.66
N ALA A 209 -11.19 24.50 8.81
CA ALA A 209 -10.51 24.46 10.10
C ALA A 209 -9.50 23.30 10.21
N ASN A 210 -9.76 22.21 9.50
CA ASN A 210 -8.90 21.03 9.40
C ASN A 210 -8.44 20.82 7.96
N TRP A 211 -7.36 20.07 7.77
CA TRP A 211 -6.81 19.79 6.44
C TRP A 211 -7.32 18.44 5.93
N GLY A 212 -8.31 18.49 5.05
CA GLY A 212 -8.77 17.30 4.35
C GLY A 212 -7.81 16.86 3.24
N ARG A 213 -8.10 15.75 2.61
CA ARG A 213 -7.28 15.16 1.52
C ARG A 213 -7.07 16.11 0.34
N GLY A 214 -8.05 16.98 0.06
CA GLY A 214 -7.99 17.99 -0.99
C GLY A 214 -7.58 19.38 -0.50
N TYR A 215 -7.07 19.53 0.72
CA TYR A 215 -6.63 20.81 1.25
C TYR A 215 -5.44 21.36 0.48
N ASP A 216 -5.51 22.63 0.11
CA ASP A 216 -4.42 23.35 -0.57
C ASP A 216 -3.81 24.40 0.37
N HIS A 217 -2.56 24.21 0.73
CA HIS A 217 -1.83 25.10 1.64
C HIS A 217 -1.59 26.50 1.06
N ALA A 218 -1.59 26.66 -0.27
CA ALA A 218 -1.45 27.97 -0.90
C ALA A 218 -2.70 28.82 -0.75
N THR A 219 -3.88 28.23 -0.90
CA THR A 219 -5.19 28.91 -0.77
C THR A 219 -5.77 28.80 0.64
N LYS A 220 -5.28 27.86 1.45
CA LYS A 220 -5.80 27.51 2.80
C LYS A 220 -7.26 27.04 2.76
N GLN A 221 -7.63 26.28 1.73
CA GLN A 221 -8.97 25.79 1.51
C GLN A 221 -9.01 24.30 1.21
N ASN A 222 -10.03 23.62 1.72
CA ASN A 222 -10.40 22.29 1.32
C ASN A 222 -11.11 22.30 -0.03
N SER A 223 -10.93 21.22 -0.79
CA SER A 223 -11.65 20.98 -2.03
C SER A 223 -11.87 19.48 -2.21
N ARG A 224 -13.10 19.02 -2.02
CA ARG A 224 -13.43 17.61 -2.25
C ARG A 224 -13.12 17.16 -3.69
N ALA A 225 -13.30 18.05 -4.66
CA ALA A 225 -12.96 17.77 -6.06
C ALA A 225 -11.46 17.44 -6.26
N ARG A 226 -10.61 17.96 -5.39
CA ARG A 226 -9.16 17.73 -5.39
C ARG A 226 -8.71 16.61 -4.43
N ALA A 227 -9.63 15.96 -3.74
CA ALA A 227 -9.30 14.85 -2.85
C ALA A 227 -8.68 13.67 -3.61
N LEU A 228 -9.13 13.38 -4.85
CA LEU A 228 -8.51 12.36 -5.70
C LEU A 228 -7.09 12.72 -6.14
N GLU A 229 -6.74 14.01 -6.19
CA GLU A 229 -5.37 14.46 -6.44
C GLU A 229 -4.46 14.27 -5.21
N GLY A 230 -5.06 14.14 -4.02
CA GLY A 230 -4.33 14.06 -2.76
C GLY A 230 -3.55 15.33 -2.45
N THR A 231 -4.12 16.52 -2.71
CA THR A 231 -3.39 17.79 -2.71
C THR A 231 -2.60 18.03 -1.43
N ASN A 232 -3.19 17.78 -0.26
CA ASN A 232 -2.49 17.92 1.02
C ASN A 232 -1.28 16.96 1.12
N PHE A 233 -1.47 15.70 0.78
CA PHE A 233 -0.44 14.67 0.84
C PHE A 233 0.71 14.96 -0.14
N GLU A 234 0.37 15.35 -1.37
CA GLU A 234 1.36 15.69 -2.40
C GLU A 234 2.17 16.94 -2.05
N GLN A 235 1.54 17.95 -1.45
CA GLN A 235 2.24 19.15 -1.02
C GLN A 235 3.21 18.85 0.14
N GLN A 236 2.82 17.99 1.07
CA GLN A 236 3.72 17.56 2.15
C GLN A 236 4.91 16.74 1.62
N TRP A 237 4.67 15.78 0.72
CA TRP A 237 5.75 15.05 0.05
C TRP A 237 6.65 15.97 -0.77
N LYS A 238 6.07 16.98 -1.42
CA LYS A 238 6.86 17.97 -2.16
C LYS A 238 7.86 18.69 -1.25
N THR A 239 7.46 19.01 -0.03
CA THR A 239 8.37 19.63 0.96
C THR A 239 9.58 18.74 1.25
N VAL A 240 9.37 17.43 1.41
CA VAL A 240 10.45 16.44 1.58
C VAL A 240 11.33 16.38 0.33
N LEU A 241 10.72 16.16 -0.84
CA LEU A 241 11.45 15.95 -2.10
C LEU A 241 12.22 17.20 -2.59
N ASP A 242 11.73 18.38 -2.28
CA ASP A 242 12.45 19.61 -2.63
C ASP A 242 13.73 19.78 -1.80
N ARG A 243 13.75 19.30 -0.54
CA ARG A 243 14.96 19.30 0.29
C ARG A 243 16.02 18.33 -0.21
N GLU A 244 15.61 17.14 -0.67
CA GLU A 244 16.51 16.17 -1.29
C GLU A 244 17.18 16.68 -2.57
N LYS A 245 16.55 17.67 -3.23
CA LYS A 245 17.00 18.22 -4.51
C LYS A 245 17.86 19.47 -4.41
N ASP A 246 17.94 20.10 -3.25
CA ASP A 246 18.70 21.36 -3.11
C ASP A 246 20.22 21.15 -3.15
N GLY A 247 20.68 19.90 -3.04
CA GLY A 247 22.08 19.51 -3.14
C GLY A 247 22.91 19.80 -1.88
N GLU A 248 22.26 20.24 -0.80
CA GLU A 248 22.91 20.44 0.49
C GLU A 248 22.66 19.23 1.40
N ALA A 249 23.65 18.37 1.59
CA ALA A 249 23.54 17.16 2.43
C ALA A 249 23.05 17.43 3.87
N SER A 250 23.19 18.66 4.38
CA SER A 250 22.64 19.06 5.67
C SER A 250 21.11 19.14 5.71
N ASN A 251 20.47 19.21 4.53
CA ASN A 251 19.03 19.31 4.35
C ASN A 251 18.40 17.96 4.01
N ASP A 252 19.20 16.95 3.65
CA ASP A 252 18.71 15.60 3.33
C ASP A 252 17.87 15.04 4.47
N ILE A 253 16.75 14.43 4.11
CA ILE A 253 15.83 13.81 5.05
C ILE A 253 16.18 12.33 5.17
N GLY A 254 16.75 11.92 6.30
CA GLY A 254 17.17 10.53 6.53
C GLY A 254 16.04 9.60 6.92
N LEU A 255 14.86 10.14 7.33
CA LEU A 255 13.66 9.37 7.60
C LEU A 255 12.40 10.20 7.33
N VAL A 256 11.47 9.62 6.59
CA VAL A 256 10.10 10.15 6.44
C VAL A 256 9.13 9.20 7.13
N PHE A 257 8.41 9.71 8.12
CA PHE A 257 7.35 8.97 8.80
C PHE A 257 6.00 9.30 8.17
N VAL A 258 5.35 8.30 7.59
CA VAL A 258 4.03 8.45 6.97
C VAL A 258 2.97 8.02 7.96
N THR A 259 2.12 8.95 8.39
CA THR A 259 1.10 8.71 9.40
C THR A 259 -0.21 8.27 8.77
N GLY A 260 -0.73 7.15 9.29
CA GLY A 260 -2.04 6.58 9.00
C GLY A 260 -2.00 5.52 7.89
N TRP A 261 -2.14 4.25 8.28
CA TRP A 261 -2.47 3.18 7.36
C TRP A 261 -3.93 2.77 7.51
N ASN A 262 -4.35 2.37 8.71
CA ASN A 262 -5.68 1.78 8.94
C ASN A 262 -6.26 2.05 10.34
N GLU A 263 -6.12 3.25 10.84
CA GLU A 263 -6.67 3.65 12.16
C GLU A 263 -8.18 3.95 12.11
N TRP A 264 -8.95 3.09 11.42
CA TRP A 264 -10.36 3.33 11.06
C TRP A 264 -11.32 3.56 12.25
N ILE A 265 -11.05 3.01 13.42
CA ILE A 265 -11.93 3.07 14.59
C ILE A 265 -11.29 3.82 15.77
N ALA A 266 -10.41 4.76 15.47
CA ALA A 266 -9.76 5.57 16.48
C ALA A 266 -10.71 6.58 17.12
N GLN A 267 -10.48 6.82 18.41
CA GLN A 267 -11.04 7.94 19.18
C GLN A 267 -12.52 8.21 18.94
N LYS A 268 -13.39 7.37 19.51
CA LYS A 268 -14.84 7.65 19.51
C LYS A 268 -15.12 9.00 20.14
N GLN A 269 -15.56 9.94 19.32
CA GLN A 269 -16.00 11.26 19.75
C GLN A 269 -17.50 11.20 20.08
N ALA A 270 -17.85 11.51 21.34
CA ALA A 270 -19.23 11.40 21.81
C ALA A 270 -20.10 12.59 21.37
N ASN A 271 -19.50 13.76 21.07
CA ASN A 271 -20.23 15.00 20.85
C ASN A 271 -19.52 15.89 19.83
N SER A 272 -20.27 16.41 18.86
CA SER A 272 -19.84 17.56 18.09
C SER A 272 -19.97 18.83 18.95
N ARG A 273 -18.94 19.66 18.99
CA ARG A 273 -19.01 20.95 19.71
C ARG A 273 -19.97 21.94 19.06
N ILE A 274 -20.26 21.76 17.78
CA ILE A 274 -21.16 22.63 17.01
C ILE A 274 -22.58 22.06 17.04
N LEU A 275 -22.73 20.74 16.88
CA LEU A 275 -24.03 20.09 16.74
C LEU A 275 -24.55 19.50 18.06
N GLY A 276 -23.72 19.44 19.10
CA GLY A 276 -24.08 18.98 20.45
C GLY A 276 -24.11 17.46 20.64
N ASP A 277 -24.63 17.03 21.78
CA ASP A 277 -24.44 15.68 22.35
C ASP A 277 -25.08 14.50 21.60
N LYS A 278 -25.78 14.74 20.52
CA LYS A 278 -26.51 13.69 19.78
C LYS A 278 -25.67 12.97 18.73
N TYR A 279 -24.47 13.45 18.49
CA TYR A 279 -23.62 12.94 17.40
C TYR A 279 -22.41 12.22 17.96
N CYS A 280 -22.29 10.98 17.55
CA CYS A 280 -21.15 10.13 17.89
C CYS A 280 -20.50 9.63 16.62
N HIS A 281 -19.18 9.72 16.52
CA HIS A 281 -18.40 9.30 15.36
C HIS A 281 -17.01 8.84 15.77
N PHE A 282 -16.35 8.12 14.89
CA PHE A 282 -14.92 7.84 15.00
C PHE A 282 -14.14 8.83 14.14
N VAL A 283 -12.94 9.18 14.59
CA VAL A 283 -12.12 10.22 13.99
C VAL A 283 -11.86 9.99 12.50
N ASP A 284 -11.47 8.78 12.13
CA ASP A 284 -11.04 8.51 10.76
C ASP A 284 -12.14 7.91 9.85
N THR A 285 -13.33 7.63 10.36
CA THR A 285 -14.41 7.03 9.57
C THR A 285 -15.64 7.91 9.39
N PHE A 286 -15.64 9.08 9.99
CA PHE A 286 -16.77 10.00 9.87
C PHE A 286 -16.96 10.51 8.44
N ASN A 287 -15.86 10.87 7.79
CA ASN A 287 -15.86 11.38 6.41
C ASN A 287 -14.52 11.05 5.75
N MET A 288 -14.54 10.38 4.60
CA MET A 288 -13.34 9.95 3.89
C MET A 288 -12.44 11.13 3.44
N GLU A 289 -13.00 12.32 3.19
CA GLU A 289 -12.21 13.51 2.88
C GLU A 289 -11.22 13.88 4.01
N PHE A 290 -11.62 13.63 5.25
CA PHE A 290 -10.81 13.98 6.43
C PHE A 290 -10.16 12.76 7.10
N SER A 291 -10.33 11.55 6.57
CA SER A 291 -9.63 10.36 7.04
C SER A 291 -8.13 10.47 6.77
N ARG A 292 -7.31 10.08 7.75
CA ARG A 292 -5.84 10.05 7.66
C ARG A 292 -5.30 8.78 7.03
N ASP A 293 -6.13 7.77 6.81
CA ASP A 293 -5.70 6.44 6.43
C ASP A 293 -5.45 6.29 4.93
N ILE A 294 -4.35 5.63 4.59
CA ILE A 294 -3.91 5.37 3.22
C ILE A 294 -4.54 4.10 2.65
N GLU A 295 -4.89 3.17 3.53
CA GLU A 295 -5.52 1.91 3.13
C GLU A 295 -6.68 2.15 2.17
N MET A 296 -6.83 1.25 1.22
CA MET A 296 -7.89 1.31 0.22
C MET A 296 -9.28 1.37 0.86
N ASN A 297 -10.11 2.26 0.35
CA ASN A 297 -11.51 2.42 0.76
C ASN A 297 -12.43 2.51 -0.45
N ALA A 298 -13.75 2.42 -0.22
CA ALA A 298 -14.74 2.40 -1.30
C ALA A 298 -14.82 3.72 -2.11
N GLU A 299 -14.42 4.86 -1.53
CA GLU A 299 -14.54 6.17 -2.18
C GLU A 299 -13.34 6.50 -3.07
N TYR A 300 -12.12 6.20 -2.60
CA TYR A 300 -10.87 6.56 -3.30
C TYR A 300 -10.11 5.34 -3.83
N LEU A 301 -10.61 4.14 -3.61
CA LEU A 301 -9.95 2.88 -3.95
C LEU A 301 -8.47 2.90 -3.47
N ASP A 302 -7.56 2.45 -4.29
CA ASP A 302 -6.11 2.40 -4.02
C ASP A 302 -5.35 3.70 -4.38
N ASN A 303 -6.06 4.80 -4.60
CA ASN A 303 -5.45 6.04 -5.09
C ASN A 303 -4.33 6.56 -4.18
N TYR A 304 -4.57 6.55 -2.86
CA TYR A 304 -3.57 7.02 -1.88
C TYR A 304 -2.42 6.04 -1.69
N TYR A 305 -2.67 4.75 -1.81
CA TYR A 305 -1.62 3.75 -1.84
C TYR A 305 -0.68 3.95 -3.04
N LEU A 306 -1.21 4.15 -4.24
CA LEU A 306 -0.39 4.42 -5.43
C LEU A 306 0.36 5.76 -5.34
N SER A 307 -0.23 6.76 -4.70
CA SER A 307 0.43 8.01 -4.39
C SER A 307 1.60 7.80 -3.43
N LEU A 308 1.41 7.01 -2.37
CA LEU A 308 2.47 6.59 -1.45
C LEU A 308 3.61 5.89 -2.19
N VAL A 309 3.31 4.87 -3.02
CA VAL A 309 4.31 4.15 -3.82
C VAL A 309 5.12 5.09 -4.69
N ARG A 310 4.45 6.01 -5.40
CA ARG A 310 5.11 7.01 -6.26
C ARG A 310 6.06 7.90 -5.47
N ASN A 311 5.62 8.40 -4.32
CA ASN A 311 6.41 9.32 -3.50
C ASN A 311 7.58 8.61 -2.81
N ILE A 312 7.41 7.38 -2.32
CA ILE A 312 8.53 6.57 -1.80
C ILE A 312 9.58 6.34 -2.89
N ARG A 313 9.16 6.00 -4.10
CA ARG A 313 10.08 5.81 -5.23
C ARG A 313 10.80 7.09 -5.63
N ALA A 314 10.13 8.24 -5.55
CA ALA A 314 10.76 9.53 -5.80
C ALA A 314 11.78 9.89 -4.72
N TYR A 315 11.51 9.57 -3.46
CA TYR A 315 12.38 9.80 -2.32
C TYR A 315 13.60 8.85 -2.31
N LYS A 316 13.38 7.56 -2.43
CA LYS A 316 14.44 6.53 -2.36
C LYS A 316 15.23 6.39 -3.66
N GLY A 317 14.71 6.92 -4.75
CA GLY A 317 15.15 6.59 -6.09
C GLY A 317 14.64 5.22 -6.55
N VAL A 318 14.69 4.97 -7.83
CA VAL A 318 14.31 3.68 -8.43
C VAL A 318 15.47 3.20 -9.29
N ALA A 319 15.93 1.99 -9.04
CA ALA A 319 16.87 1.34 -9.94
C ALA A 319 16.21 1.15 -11.32
N SER A 320 16.95 1.41 -12.38
CA SER A 320 16.48 1.11 -13.74
C SER A 320 16.17 -0.37 -13.84
N ALA A 321 15.02 -0.72 -14.44
CA ALA A 321 14.71 -2.10 -14.73
C ALA A 321 15.85 -2.72 -15.57
N ALA A 322 16.29 -3.91 -15.20
CA ALA A 322 17.30 -4.65 -15.95
C ALA A 322 16.83 -4.82 -17.40
N ALA A 323 17.73 -4.64 -18.35
CA ALA A 323 17.47 -4.91 -19.75
C ALA A 323 17.95 -6.31 -20.12
N TYR A 324 17.14 -7.03 -20.88
CA TYR A 324 17.41 -8.40 -21.30
C TYR A 324 17.58 -8.45 -22.81
N SER A 325 18.69 -9.02 -23.27
CA SER A 325 18.93 -9.20 -24.70
C SER A 325 18.06 -10.30 -25.28
N GLU A 326 17.63 -10.11 -26.52
CA GLU A 326 16.94 -11.16 -27.26
C GLU A 326 17.81 -12.43 -27.36
N SER A 327 17.19 -13.59 -27.17
CA SER A 327 17.85 -14.89 -27.36
C SER A 327 17.91 -15.24 -28.85
N GLU A 328 18.92 -15.99 -29.26
CA GLU A 328 19.04 -16.44 -30.67
C GLU A 328 18.03 -17.51 -31.02
N ASP A 329 17.71 -18.40 -30.07
CA ASP A 329 16.77 -19.48 -30.24
C ASP A 329 15.96 -19.74 -28.98
N CYS A 330 14.68 -19.49 -29.05
CA CYS A 330 13.70 -19.79 -28.02
C CYS A 330 12.76 -20.96 -28.40
N SER A 331 12.96 -21.62 -29.53
CA SER A 331 12.02 -22.64 -30.09
C SER A 331 11.76 -23.81 -29.12
N GLY A 332 12.74 -24.16 -28.29
CA GLY A 332 12.63 -25.25 -27.31
C GLY A 332 11.84 -24.91 -26.04
N LEU A 333 11.59 -23.63 -25.75
CA LEU A 333 11.03 -23.18 -24.47
C LEU A 333 9.62 -23.71 -24.19
N MET A 334 8.83 -23.93 -25.23
CA MET A 334 7.47 -24.46 -25.10
C MET A 334 7.44 -25.94 -24.68
N ASN A 335 8.52 -26.69 -24.91
CA ASN A 335 8.59 -28.14 -24.67
C ASN A 335 9.54 -28.51 -23.52
N ASN A 336 10.54 -27.67 -23.22
CA ASN A 336 11.57 -27.93 -22.22
C ASN A 336 11.65 -26.79 -21.18
N LEU A 337 11.91 -27.15 -19.94
CA LEU A 337 12.12 -26.18 -18.84
C LEU A 337 13.58 -25.72 -18.72
N ASP A 338 14.54 -26.49 -19.22
CA ASP A 338 15.98 -26.19 -19.03
C ASP A 338 16.38 -24.86 -19.66
N GLY A 339 15.82 -24.55 -20.85
CA GLY A 339 16.07 -23.28 -21.53
C GLY A 339 15.66 -22.04 -20.75
N TRP A 340 14.71 -22.17 -19.83
CA TRP A 340 14.24 -21.08 -18.97
C TRP A 340 15.21 -20.68 -17.85
N ASN A 341 16.26 -21.45 -17.63
CA ASN A 341 17.33 -21.13 -16.68
C ASN A 341 18.46 -20.28 -17.31
N SER A 342 18.25 -19.80 -18.55
CA SER A 342 19.19 -18.91 -19.23
C SER A 342 19.33 -17.56 -18.53
N ALA A 343 20.52 -16.95 -18.64
CA ALA A 343 20.75 -15.56 -18.21
C ALA A 343 19.89 -14.52 -18.96
N SER A 344 19.32 -14.89 -20.12
CA SER A 344 18.38 -14.05 -20.89
C SER A 344 16.95 -14.08 -20.34
N ALA A 345 16.65 -14.93 -19.35
CA ALA A 345 15.33 -14.98 -18.72
C ALA A 345 15.21 -13.92 -17.61
N ALA A 346 14.27 -12.98 -17.77
CA ALA A 346 13.84 -12.14 -16.69
C ALA A 346 12.99 -12.97 -15.73
N VAL A 347 13.27 -12.88 -14.43
CA VAL A 347 12.57 -13.65 -13.39
C VAL A 347 11.85 -12.66 -12.47
N TYR A 348 10.57 -12.89 -12.28
CA TYR A 348 9.71 -12.14 -11.38
C TYR A 348 9.14 -13.12 -10.35
N ARG A 349 9.05 -12.67 -9.11
CA ARG A 349 8.50 -13.46 -8.03
C ARG A 349 7.23 -12.83 -7.53
N ASP A 350 6.29 -13.68 -7.18
CA ASP A 350 5.11 -13.32 -6.44
C ASP A 350 5.07 -14.08 -5.12
N PHE A 351 4.18 -13.70 -4.25
CA PHE A 351 4.04 -14.30 -2.94
C PHE A 351 3.36 -15.66 -3.05
N SER A 352 3.57 -16.53 -2.08
CA SER A 352 2.84 -17.78 -1.96
C SER A 352 2.07 -17.79 -0.64
N GLY A 353 0.85 -18.36 -0.68
CA GLY A 353 -0.01 -18.50 0.48
C GLY A 353 -1.02 -17.36 0.66
N GLU A 354 -1.09 -16.37 -0.25
CA GLU A 354 -2.07 -15.29 -0.18
C GLU A 354 -3.45 -15.67 -0.75
N THR A 355 -3.55 -16.81 -1.43
CA THR A 355 -4.81 -17.33 -1.99
C THR A 355 -5.67 -18.10 -0.98
N ILE A 356 -5.39 -17.99 0.30
CA ILE A 356 -6.16 -18.64 1.36
C ILE A 356 -7.63 -18.24 1.33
N ALA A 357 -8.50 -19.16 1.72
CA ALA A 357 -9.91 -18.84 1.88
C ALA A 357 -10.10 -17.90 3.09
N ARG A 358 -10.81 -16.79 2.86
CA ARG A 358 -11.25 -15.91 3.93
C ARG A 358 -12.54 -16.45 4.54
N ASN A 359 -12.57 -16.62 5.84
CA ASN A 359 -13.76 -16.94 6.62
C ASN A 359 -13.67 -16.23 7.97
N ALA A 360 -13.97 -14.95 7.96
CA ALA A 360 -13.85 -14.06 9.11
C ALA A 360 -15.20 -13.39 9.41
N VAL A 361 -15.27 -12.67 10.51
CA VAL A 361 -16.40 -11.80 10.85
C VAL A 361 -15.91 -10.36 10.94
N ASP A 362 -16.83 -9.42 10.70
CA ASP A 362 -16.52 -8.00 10.86
C ASP A 362 -16.26 -7.63 12.34
N THR A 363 -15.80 -6.41 12.59
CA THR A 363 -15.52 -5.93 13.95
C THR A 363 -16.73 -5.88 14.86
N SER A 364 -17.96 -5.91 14.32
CA SER A 364 -19.20 -5.98 15.10
C SER A 364 -19.61 -7.42 15.45
N GLY A 365 -19.01 -8.43 14.81
CA GLY A 365 -19.39 -9.81 14.90
C GLY A 365 -20.73 -10.15 14.26
N GLN A 366 -21.28 -9.27 13.41
CA GLN A 366 -22.61 -9.42 12.81
C GLN A 366 -22.59 -9.83 11.34
N SER A 367 -21.52 -9.52 10.63
CA SER A 367 -21.40 -9.80 9.19
C SER A 367 -20.26 -10.80 8.94
N GLU A 368 -20.57 -11.84 8.19
CA GLU A 368 -19.56 -12.77 7.69
C GLU A 368 -18.78 -12.15 6.52
N LEU A 369 -17.47 -12.29 6.56
CA LEU A 369 -16.54 -11.85 5.53
C LEU A 369 -15.92 -13.09 4.88
N VAL A 370 -16.59 -13.59 3.85
CA VAL A 370 -16.19 -14.83 3.17
C VAL A 370 -15.63 -14.54 1.78
N ASN A 371 -14.48 -15.14 1.47
CA ASN A 371 -13.90 -15.15 0.13
C ASN A 371 -13.26 -16.52 -0.13
N VAL A 372 -13.76 -17.22 -1.13
CA VAL A 372 -13.28 -18.56 -1.53
C VAL A 372 -12.84 -18.56 -3.00
N THR A 373 -12.46 -17.40 -3.53
CA THR A 373 -12.06 -17.25 -4.93
C THR A 373 -10.60 -17.59 -5.18
N GLY A 374 -9.77 -17.73 -4.13
CA GLY A 374 -8.37 -18.11 -4.26
C GLY A 374 -8.20 -19.40 -5.05
N ARG A 375 -7.35 -19.34 -6.10
CA ARG A 375 -7.05 -20.46 -7.00
C ARG A 375 -5.73 -20.18 -7.71
N ASN A 376 -4.94 -21.22 -8.00
CA ASN A 376 -3.70 -21.13 -8.79
C ASN A 376 -2.70 -20.08 -8.23
N ASP A 377 -2.31 -20.25 -6.96
CA ASP A 377 -1.34 -19.43 -6.25
C ASP A 377 -0.05 -19.22 -7.09
N ILE A 378 0.10 -18.03 -7.68
CA ILE A 378 1.15 -17.67 -8.64
C ILE A 378 2.41 -17.26 -7.86
N ARG A 379 3.53 -17.92 -8.12
CA ARG A 379 4.77 -17.67 -7.36
C ARG A 379 5.96 -17.18 -8.18
N GLU A 380 5.98 -17.49 -9.48
CA GLU A 380 7.10 -17.10 -10.35
C GLU A 380 6.63 -16.89 -11.79
N ILE A 381 7.10 -15.80 -12.38
CA ILE A 381 6.92 -15.55 -13.80
C ILE A 381 8.31 -15.39 -14.44
N ARG A 382 8.53 -15.99 -15.61
CA ARG A 382 9.72 -15.76 -16.42
C ARG A 382 9.34 -15.25 -17.79
N VAL A 383 10.13 -14.31 -18.30
CA VAL A 383 9.93 -13.71 -19.62
C VAL A 383 11.24 -13.78 -20.40
N MET A 384 11.15 -14.27 -21.62
CA MET A 384 12.22 -14.24 -22.63
C MET A 384 11.67 -13.76 -23.96
N SER A 385 12.52 -13.28 -24.85
CA SER A 385 12.13 -12.97 -26.22
C SER A 385 13.23 -13.29 -27.21
N ASP A 386 12.83 -13.58 -28.45
CA ASP A 386 13.69 -13.61 -29.62
C ASP A 386 13.27 -12.51 -30.62
N ALA A 387 13.77 -12.54 -31.85
CA ALA A 387 13.47 -11.53 -32.86
C ALA A 387 11.97 -11.43 -33.22
N GLU A 388 11.21 -12.51 -33.09
CA GLU A 388 9.82 -12.61 -33.56
C GLU A 388 8.80 -12.72 -32.44
N LYS A 389 9.19 -13.29 -31.30
CA LYS A 389 8.26 -13.73 -30.25
C LYS A 389 8.67 -13.31 -28.84
N ILE A 390 7.68 -13.27 -27.97
CA ILE A 390 7.82 -13.20 -26.51
C ILE A 390 7.34 -14.54 -25.94
N TYR A 391 8.10 -15.06 -24.99
CA TYR A 391 7.79 -16.28 -24.27
C TYR A 391 7.58 -15.97 -22.80
N MET A 392 6.51 -16.48 -22.23
CA MET A 392 6.19 -16.34 -20.82
C MET A 392 6.01 -17.72 -20.19
N LEU A 393 6.62 -17.90 -19.03
CA LEU A 393 6.37 -19.03 -18.14
C LEU A 393 5.75 -18.50 -16.87
N VAL A 394 4.64 -19.08 -16.44
CA VAL A 394 3.99 -18.80 -15.15
C VAL A 394 3.99 -20.09 -14.35
N ARG A 395 4.48 -20.02 -13.13
CA ARG A 395 4.52 -21.14 -12.18
C ARG A 395 3.65 -20.82 -10.98
N THR A 396 2.79 -21.77 -10.64
CA THR A 396 1.97 -21.74 -9.42
C THR A 396 2.58 -22.63 -8.34
N GLU A 397 2.15 -22.47 -7.10
CA GLU A 397 2.60 -23.31 -5.98
C GLU A 397 2.18 -24.76 -6.22
N GLU A 398 0.89 -25.01 -6.43
CA GLU A 398 0.32 -26.30 -6.73
C GLU A 398 0.02 -26.47 -8.24
N ASN A 399 -0.39 -27.68 -8.66
CA ASN A 399 -0.79 -27.91 -10.05
C ASN A 399 -1.90 -26.96 -10.49
N ILE A 400 -1.72 -26.35 -11.66
CA ILE A 400 -2.72 -25.43 -12.24
C ILE A 400 -4.06 -26.16 -12.41
N THR A 401 -5.10 -25.59 -11.86
CA THR A 401 -6.48 -26.05 -12.04
C THR A 401 -6.83 -26.03 -13.53
N PRO A 402 -7.28 -27.14 -14.13
CA PRO A 402 -7.65 -27.17 -15.54
C PRO A 402 -8.71 -26.12 -15.88
N HIS A 403 -8.58 -25.50 -17.05
CA HIS A 403 -9.57 -24.56 -17.55
C HIS A 403 -10.95 -25.23 -17.68
N ALA A 404 -11.96 -24.63 -17.06
CA ALA A 404 -13.35 -25.03 -17.22
C ALA A 404 -14.00 -24.33 -18.41
N ALA A 405 -14.88 -25.04 -19.14
CA ALA A 405 -15.58 -24.47 -20.29
C ALA A 405 -16.39 -23.22 -19.88
N GLY A 406 -16.15 -22.11 -20.55
CA GLY A 406 -16.81 -20.83 -20.27
C GLY A 406 -16.12 -19.99 -19.16
N ASP A 407 -15.08 -20.47 -18.51
CA ASP A 407 -14.29 -19.67 -17.59
C ASP A 407 -13.42 -18.68 -18.37
N THR A 408 -13.75 -17.42 -18.31
CA THR A 408 -13.03 -16.32 -18.97
C THR A 408 -11.97 -15.65 -18.07
N HIS A 409 -11.80 -16.13 -16.85
CA HIS A 409 -10.89 -15.57 -15.86
C HIS A 409 -9.80 -16.56 -15.40
N TRP A 410 -9.52 -17.56 -16.23
CA TRP A 410 -8.51 -18.56 -15.96
C TRP A 410 -7.13 -18.09 -16.41
N MET A 411 -6.19 -17.92 -15.47
CA MET A 411 -4.79 -17.58 -15.74
C MET A 411 -4.63 -16.48 -16.79
N ASN A 412 -5.39 -15.39 -16.67
CA ASN A 412 -5.36 -14.28 -17.62
C ASN A 412 -3.98 -13.60 -17.58
N VAL A 413 -3.40 -13.34 -18.75
CA VAL A 413 -2.16 -12.60 -18.91
C VAL A 413 -2.47 -11.24 -19.53
N PHE A 414 -2.42 -10.19 -18.74
CA PHE A 414 -2.60 -8.81 -19.17
C PHE A 414 -1.28 -8.21 -19.60
N LEU A 415 -1.26 -7.53 -20.77
CA LEU A 415 -0.05 -6.97 -21.36
C LEU A 415 -0.24 -5.50 -21.75
N GLY A 416 0.81 -4.71 -21.53
CA GLY A 416 0.91 -3.31 -21.95
C GLY A 416 2.24 -3.05 -22.64
N ILE A 417 2.20 -2.42 -23.81
CA ILE A 417 3.42 -2.08 -24.58
C ILE A 417 3.78 -0.62 -24.35
N GLY A 418 5.04 -0.37 -24.00
CA GLY A 418 5.54 0.99 -23.81
C GLY A 418 5.33 1.85 -25.06
N GLY A 419 4.83 3.07 -24.87
CA GLY A 419 4.49 3.97 -25.97
C GLY A 419 3.09 3.77 -26.57
N GLN A 420 2.40 2.65 -26.31
CA GLN A 420 1.00 2.48 -26.68
C GLN A 420 0.08 3.12 -25.64
N THR A 421 -1.08 3.63 -26.08
CA THR A 421 -2.11 4.25 -25.24
C THR A 421 -3.41 3.43 -25.29
N GLY A 422 -4.31 3.70 -24.34
CA GLY A 422 -5.60 3.00 -24.24
C GLY A 422 -5.50 1.71 -23.44
N GLY A 423 -6.49 0.86 -23.57
CA GLY A 423 -6.65 -0.35 -22.76
C GLY A 423 -7.21 -0.05 -21.36
N TRP A 424 -7.08 -1.02 -20.47
CA TRP A 424 -7.49 -0.90 -19.07
C TRP A 424 -6.25 -0.79 -18.16
N GLN A 425 -6.18 0.25 -17.34
CA GLN A 425 -5.06 0.52 -16.42
C GLN A 425 -3.66 0.52 -17.10
N GLY A 426 -3.61 0.95 -18.39
CA GLY A 426 -2.37 0.99 -19.17
C GLY A 426 -1.95 -0.37 -19.75
N LEU A 427 -2.81 -1.38 -19.68
CA LEU A 427 -2.65 -2.70 -20.27
C LEU A 427 -3.59 -2.80 -21.49
N GLN A 428 -3.04 -3.07 -22.68
CA GLN A 428 -3.80 -3.04 -23.93
C GLN A 428 -4.29 -4.40 -24.35
N TYR A 429 -3.71 -5.49 -23.86
CA TYR A 429 -3.99 -6.84 -24.33
C TYR A 429 -4.23 -7.80 -23.17
N VAL A 430 -5.02 -8.86 -23.45
CA VAL A 430 -5.22 -9.97 -22.51
C VAL A 430 -5.26 -11.31 -23.25
N LEU A 431 -4.61 -12.32 -22.65
CA LEU A 431 -4.68 -13.72 -23.09
C LEU A 431 -5.54 -14.55 -22.14
N ASN A 432 -5.85 -15.77 -22.57
CA ASN A 432 -6.58 -16.79 -21.81
C ASN A 432 -8.04 -16.47 -21.50
N LYS A 433 -8.67 -15.53 -22.23
CA LYS A 433 -10.13 -15.34 -22.12
C LYS A 433 -10.91 -16.54 -22.71
N ASN A 434 -10.36 -17.24 -23.70
CA ASN A 434 -10.95 -18.43 -24.30
C ASN A 434 -9.84 -19.40 -24.71
N PRO A 435 -9.23 -20.13 -23.78
CA PRO A 435 -8.22 -21.14 -24.11
C PRO A 435 -8.86 -22.37 -24.75
N GLY A 436 -8.28 -22.81 -25.89
CA GLY A 436 -8.59 -24.10 -26.55
C GLY A 436 -7.62 -25.18 -26.09
N LYS A 437 -7.43 -26.22 -26.89
CA LYS A 437 -6.56 -27.34 -26.51
C LYS A 437 -5.06 -27.01 -26.53
N GLU A 438 -4.61 -26.29 -27.56
CA GLU A 438 -3.18 -25.94 -27.78
C GLU A 438 -2.96 -24.46 -28.02
N LYS A 439 -4.03 -23.72 -28.28
CA LYS A 439 -4.01 -22.28 -28.52
C LYS A 439 -4.99 -21.56 -27.63
N THR A 440 -4.58 -20.38 -27.23
CA THR A 440 -5.42 -19.44 -26.48
C THR A 440 -5.68 -18.18 -27.29
N SER A 441 -6.80 -17.52 -27.03
CA SER A 441 -7.15 -16.26 -27.65
C SER A 441 -6.34 -15.09 -27.08
N LEU A 442 -5.88 -14.21 -27.97
CA LEU A 442 -5.35 -12.89 -27.65
C LEU A 442 -6.40 -11.84 -28.00
N HIS A 443 -6.75 -11.01 -27.04
CA HIS A 443 -7.70 -9.92 -27.20
C HIS A 443 -7.02 -8.57 -26.99
N ARG A 444 -7.47 -7.58 -27.74
CA ARG A 444 -7.21 -6.18 -27.44
C ARG A 444 -8.28 -5.67 -26.49
N MET A 445 -7.87 -5.00 -25.43
CA MET A 445 -8.79 -4.32 -24.50
C MET A 445 -9.09 -2.91 -25.01
N THR A 446 -10.36 -2.60 -25.14
CA THR A 446 -10.88 -1.27 -25.39
C THR A 446 -11.79 -0.90 -24.22
N ASN A 447 -12.32 0.30 -24.17
CA ASN A 447 -13.16 0.78 -23.07
C ASN A 447 -14.27 -0.24 -22.70
N ASN A 448 -13.97 -1.10 -21.72
CA ASN A 448 -14.86 -2.15 -21.20
C ASN A 448 -15.23 -3.27 -22.19
N SER A 449 -14.38 -3.58 -23.19
CA SER A 449 -14.59 -4.67 -24.12
C SER A 449 -13.30 -5.41 -24.45
N PHE A 450 -13.44 -6.63 -25.01
CA PHE A 450 -12.38 -7.50 -25.46
C PHE A 450 -12.57 -7.87 -26.91
N ASP A 451 -11.71 -7.39 -27.80
CA ASP A 451 -11.76 -7.68 -29.23
C ASP A 451 -10.70 -8.72 -29.58
N LYS A 452 -11.11 -9.93 -30.00
CA LYS A 452 -10.16 -10.98 -30.41
C LYS A 452 -9.35 -10.53 -31.63
N ILE A 453 -8.02 -10.49 -31.49
CA ILE A 453 -7.10 -10.08 -32.57
C ILE A 453 -6.21 -11.21 -33.07
N GLY A 454 -6.13 -12.33 -32.35
CA GLY A 454 -5.29 -13.45 -32.75
C GLY A 454 -5.37 -14.61 -31.78
N GLU A 455 -4.46 -15.54 -31.96
CA GLU A 455 -4.27 -16.71 -31.11
C GLU A 455 -2.78 -16.92 -30.84
N CYS A 456 -2.47 -17.41 -29.65
CA CYS A 456 -1.14 -17.74 -29.17
C CYS A 456 -1.04 -19.21 -28.79
N ASN A 457 0.10 -19.83 -29.03
CA ASN A 457 0.35 -21.20 -28.57
C ASN A 457 0.56 -21.18 -27.05
N TYR A 458 0.01 -22.15 -26.35
CA TYR A 458 0.25 -22.35 -24.92
C TYR A 458 0.29 -23.82 -24.54
N THR A 459 0.91 -24.11 -23.41
CA THR A 459 0.91 -25.46 -22.82
C THR A 459 0.81 -25.35 -21.30
N VAL A 460 0.13 -26.31 -20.67
CA VAL A 460 0.12 -26.49 -19.23
C VAL A 460 0.64 -27.87 -18.89
N LYS A 461 1.60 -27.95 -17.99
CA LYS A 461 2.10 -29.22 -17.46
C LYS A 461 2.37 -29.08 -15.95
N GLY A 462 1.55 -29.77 -15.16
CA GLY A 462 1.61 -29.66 -13.71
C GLY A 462 1.32 -28.22 -13.24
N ASN A 463 2.25 -27.62 -12.57
CA ASN A 463 2.15 -26.25 -12.05
C ASN A 463 2.78 -25.19 -12.96
N VAL A 464 2.97 -25.48 -14.26
CA VAL A 464 3.63 -24.57 -15.20
C VAL A 464 2.74 -24.33 -16.42
N LEU A 465 2.40 -23.05 -16.62
CA LEU A 465 1.83 -22.52 -17.86
C LEU A 465 2.96 -21.89 -18.68
N ARG A 466 3.02 -22.18 -19.99
CA ARG A 466 3.93 -21.54 -20.96
C ARG A 466 3.14 -20.99 -22.11
N ILE A 467 3.48 -19.78 -22.55
CA ILE A 467 2.81 -19.06 -23.63
C ILE A 467 3.85 -18.51 -24.60
N GLU A 468 3.56 -18.57 -25.86
CA GLU A 468 4.34 -18.02 -26.97
C GLU A 468 3.49 -16.97 -27.71
N ILE A 469 3.98 -15.72 -27.81
CA ILE A 469 3.24 -14.57 -28.31
C ILE A 469 4.00 -13.93 -29.48
N ASP A 470 3.41 -13.85 -30.67
CA ASP A 470 4.02 -13.15 -31.80
C ASP A 470 4.05 -11.63 -31.53
N LYS A 471 5.24 -11.02 -31.60
CA LYS A 471 5.44 -9.57 -31.42
C LYS A 471 4.58 -8.73 -32.37
N LYS A 472 4.36 -9.21 -33.59
CA LYS A 472 3.51 -8.55 -34.60
C LYS A 472 2.07 -8.36 -34.14
N LEU A 473 1.51 -9.32 -33.37
CA LEU A 473 0.15 -9.23 -32.84
C LEU A 473 0.04 -8.09 -31.78
N LEU A 474 1.15 -7.77 -31.12
CA LEU A 474 1.23 -6.70 -30.13
C LEU A 474 1.71 -5.37 -30.75
N GLY A 475 1.96 -5.32 -32.05
CA GLY A 475 2.47 -4.13 -32.75
C GLY A 475 3.92 -3.78 -32.40
N ILE A 476 4.71 -4.75 -31.94
CA ILE A 476 6.14 -4.58 -31.64
C ILE A 476 6.93 -4.83 -32.92
N SER A 477 7.67 -3.83 -33.38
CA SER A 477 8.50 -3.87 -34.61
C SER A 477 9.97 -3.55 -34.35
N VAL A 478 10.35 -3.29 -33.10
CA VAL A 478 11.72 -2.91 -32.70
C VAL A 478 12.23 -3.86 -31.63
N ALA A 479 13.55 -4.02 -31.53
CA ALA A 479 14.18 -4.88 -30.53
C ALA A 479 14.14 -4.24 -29.13
N ASP A 480 14.28 -2.90 -29.05
CA ASP A 480 14.17 -2.18 -27.79
C ASP A 480 12.69 -1.86 -27.50
N TYR A 481 12.12 -2.53 -26.52
CA TYR A 481 10.75 -2.26 -26.08
C TYR A 481 10.56 -2.53 -24.59
N THR A 482 9.50 -1.99 -24.06
CA THR A 482 9.06 -2.26 -22.67
C THR A 482 7.71 -2.97 -22.71
N LEU A 483 7.64 -4.10 -22.01
CA LEU A 483 6.42 -4.85 -21.79
C LEU A 483 6.04 -4.74 -20.32
N LYS A 484 4.89 -4.14 -20.04
CA LYS A 484 4.23 -4.23 -18.74
C LYS A 484 3.34 -5.48 -18.75
N PHE A 485 3.29 -6.19 -17.65
CA PHE A 485 2.40 -7.34 -17.58
C PHE A 485 1.92 -7.62 -16.17
N LYS A 486 0.82 -8.32 -16.10
CA LYS A 486 0.18 -8.83 -14.88
C LYS A 486 -0.44 -10.17 -15.20
N ILE A 487 -0.35 -11.11 -14.26
CA ILE A 487 -1.11 -12.37 -14.32
C ILE A 487 -2.26 -12.23 -13.32
N ALA A 488 -3.44 -12.72 -13.67
CA ALA A 488 -4.55 -12.83 -12.73
C ALA A 488 -5.35 -14.11 -12.97
N ASP A 489 -5.67 -14.80 -11.91
CA ASP A 489 -6.52 -15.99 -11.95
C ASP A 489 -7.78 -15.78 -11.15
N ASN A 490 -8.90 -16.25 -11.66
CA ASN A 490 -10.22 -16.29 -11.03
C ASN A 490 -10.74 -14.92 -10.54
N LEU A 491 -10.44 -13.84 -11.28
CA LEU A 491 -11.15 -12.58 -11.09
C LEU A 491 -12.67 -12.81 -11.24
N GLN A 492 -13.47 -12.09 -10.49
CA GLN A 492 -14.92 -12.20 -10.49
C GLN A 492 -15.59 -11.13 -11.34
N LYS A 493 -14.86 -10.05 -11.65
CA LYS A 493 -15.37 -8.91 -12.42
C LYS A 493 -14.33 -8.39 -13.40
N ASP A 494 -14.72 -8.24 -14.65
CA ASP A 494 -13.91 -7.54 -15.64
C ASP A 494 -13.91 -6.03 -15.37
N PHE A 495 -12.77 -5.38 -15.58
CA PHE A 495 -12.59 -3.92 -15.47
C PHE A 495 -12.89 -3.31 -14.09
N ASP A 496 -12.89 -4.11 -13.04
CA ASP A 496 -13.03 -3.65 -11.66
C ASP A 496 -11.66 -3.61 -10.95
N VAL A 497 -11.23 -2.41 -10.54
CA VAL A 497 -9.96 -2.24 -9.84
C VAL A 497 -9.98 -2.92 -8.46
N ALA A 498 -11.11 -2.86 -7.75
CA ALA A 498 -11.22 -3.48 -6.44
C ALA A 498 -11.07 -5.01 -6.52
N ASP A 499 -11.54 -5.60 -7.62
CA ASP A 499 -11.46 -7.04 -7.83
C ASP A 499 -10.02 -7.56 -7.94
N LEU A 500 -9.09 -6.73 -8.42
CA LEU A 500 -7.64 -7.04 -8.44
C LEU A 500 -7.01 -7.19 -7.04
N TYR A 501 -7.69 -6.75 -5.99
CA TYR A 501 -7.24 -6.85 -4.61
C TYR A 501 -7.97 -7.93 -3.83
N VAL A 502 -9.17 -8.29 -4.27
CA VAL A 502 -10.11 -9.11 -3.49
C VAL A 502 -10.23 -10.51 -4.02
N SER A 503 -10.30 -10.70 -5.35
CA SER A 503 -10.67 -11.99 -5.95
C SER A 503 -9.49 -12.73 -6.52
N GLY A 504 -9.54 -14.07 -6.39
CA GLY A 504 -8.59 -14.97 -7.00
C GLY A 504 -7.15 -14.72 -6.53
N ASP A 505 -6.24 -14.70 -7.50
CA ASP A 505 -4.85 -14.36 -7.36
C ASP A 505 -4.42 -13.34 -8.42
N THR A 506 -3.57 -12.36 -8.05
CA THR A 506 -3.05 -11.34 -8.98
C THR A 506 -1.58 -11.04 -8.73
N ALA A 507 -0.75 -11.36 -9.70
CA ALA A 507 0.70 -11.18 -9.71
C ALA A 507 1.11 -9.98 -10.61
N PRO A 508 1.57 -8.84 -10.06
CA PRO A 508 1.57 -8.42 -8.65
C PRO A 508 0.18 -7.96 -8.18
N LEU A 509 -0.03 -7.93 -6.85
CA LEU A 509 -1.30 -7.50 -6.24
C LEU A 509 -1.75 -6.12 -6.73
N GLY A 510 -3.05 -5.98 -7.00
CA GLY A 510 -3.68 -4.71 -7.32
C GLY A 510 -3.34 -4.15 -8.71
N ARG A 511 -3.28 -2.81 -8.86
CA ARG A 511 -3.05 -2.16 -10.17
C ARG A 511 -1.60 -2.14 -10.63
N MET A 512 -0.63 -2.54 -9.82
CA MET A 512 0.77 -2.58 -10.24
C MET A 512 1.00 -3.62 -11.33
N SER A 513 2.10 -3.49 -12.06
CA SER A 513 2.51 -4.41 -13.11
C SER A 513 4.00 -4.65 -13.04
N TYR A 514 4.43 -5.85 -13.39
CA TYR A 514 5.82 -6.12 -13.68
C TYR A 514 6.25 -5.44 -14.99
N VAL A 515 7.53 -5.19 -15.11
CA VAL A 515 8.11 -4.54 -16.30
C VAL A 515 9.25 -5.38 -16.83
N TYR A 516 9.08 -5.89 -18.04
CA TYR A 516 10.15 -6.49 -18.83
C TYR A 516 10.68 -5.46 -19.83
N ARG A 517 12.00 -5.26 -19.84
CA ARG A 517 12.67 -4.39 -20.80
C ARG A 517 13.54 -5.23 -21.71
N ALA A 518 13.15 -5.31 -22.96
CA ALA A 518 14.00 -5.89 -24.00
C ALA A 518 15.01 -4.83 -24.48
N ALA A 519 16.21 -5.26 -24.81
CA ALA A 519 17.25 -4.44 -25.41
C ALA A 519 17.83 -5.14 -26.64
N ALA A 520 18.16 -4.35 -27.66
CA ALA A 520 18.95 -4.85 -28.78
C ALA A 520 20.30 -5.40 -28.28
N LYS A 521 20.85 -6.39 -29.02
CA LYS A 521 22.20 -6.91 -28.74
C LYS A 521 23.27 -5.86 -28.99
#